data_8dd9848deba065b78e77f0b2a14db135
#
_entry.id   8dd9848deba065b78e77f0b2a14db135
#
_cell.length_a   1.000
_cell.length_b   1.000
_cell.length_c   1.000
_cell.angle_alpha   90.00
_cell.angle_beta   90.00
_cell.angle_gamma   90.00
#
_symmetry.space_group_name_H-M   'P 1'
#
loop_
_entity.id
_entity.type
_entity.pdbx_description
1 polymer ?
#
loop_
_entity_poly.entity_id
_entity_poly.type
_entity_poly.pdbx_seq_one_letter_code
_entity_poly.pdbx_strand_id
1 'polypeptide(L)'
;MRKYENIYNLLIMKHFTALTIACFSLMNTHAFEPFANISIGAVSPDDLDASVSGFGAAAVPGTFELNGKESIKLEIGLKDDSGLSVGIQTAYNQMDIEDVSILGNPIGLALASLGAWNPAVPFDASGEVYTIPVLAFVGKEIPISDLLSIDLGFAAGYTTVEARPAGDLAGVFGQGNGNSWELQAKIGLDYQVSEKYSLGLDYSYSWLTGPEFGQAIAEDLGHHFIGASIGLNF
;
A
#
# COMPACT_ATOMS: atom_id res chain seq x y z
N MET A 1 3.74 -5.99 -28.36
CA MET A 1 3.63 -5.70 -26.93
C MET A 1 4.75 -6.34 -26.09
N ARG A 2 4.96 -7.66 -26.04
CA ARG A 2 6.02 -8.33 -25.21
C ARG A 2 7.47 -7.79 -25.34
N LYS A 3 7.84 -7.13 -26.41
CA LYS A 3 9.23 -6.63 -26.61
C LYS A 3 9.52 -5.35 -25.80
N TYR A 4 8.51 -4.56 -25.46
CA TYR A 4 8.67 -3.35 -24.66
C TYR A 4 8.67 -3.63 -23.15
N GLU A 5 7.91 -4.62 -22.67
CA GLU A 5 7.93 -5.08 -21.28
C GLU A 5 9.33 -5.55 -20.84
N ASN A 6 10.05 -6.29 -21.70
CA ASN A 6 11.40 -6.73 -21.39
C ASN A 6 12.42 -5.57 -21.28
N ILE A 7 12.23 -4.49 -22.04
CA ILE A 7 13.11 -3.32 -21.98
C ILE A 7 12.85 -2.50 -20.72
N TYR A 8 11.58 -2.33 -20.33
CA TYR A 8 11.20 -1.67 -19.09
C TYR A 8 11.71 -2.42 -17.87
N ASN A 9 11.50 -3.73 -17.80
CA ASN A 9 11.99 -4.57 -16.70
C ASN A 9 13.52 -4.56 -16.59
N LEU A 10 14.24 -4.54 -17.73
CA LEU A 10 15.70 -4.46 -17.73
C LEU A 10 16.21 -3.08 -17.29
N LEU A 11 15.50 -2.01 -17.63
CA LEU A 11 15.84 -0.63 -17.23
C LEU A 11 15.63 -0.44 -15.73
N ILE A 12 14.51 -0.93 -15.21
CA ILE A 12 14.16 -0.89 -13.78
C ILE A 12 15.16 -1.70 -12.96
N MET A 13 15.49 -2.94 -13.38
CA MET A 13 16.52 -3.75 -12.71
C MET A 13 17.88 -3.04 -12.65
N LYS A 14 18.29 -2.37 -13.71
CA LYS A 14 19.57 -1.62 -13.73
C LYS A 14 19.56 -0.45 -12.75
N HIS A 15 18.46 0.29 -12.64
CA HIS A 15 18.36 1.42 -11.70
C HIS A 15 18.26 0.91 -10.26
N PHE A 16 17.54 -0.18 -10.02
CA PHE A 16 17.47 -0.81 -8.70
C PHE A 16 18.84 -1.35 -8.27
N THR A 17 19.57 -2.00 -9.16
CA THR A 17 20.94 -2.47 -8.89
C THR A 17 21.90 -1.29 -8.62
N ALA A 18 21.79 -0.21 -9.39
CA ALA A 18 22.61 0.99 -9.18
C ALA A 18 22.32 1.67 -7.86
N LEU A 19 21.04 1.76 -7.46
CA LEU A 19 20.62 2.31 -6.17
C LEU A 19 21.11 1.42 -5.02
N THR A 20 21.00 0.11 -5.15
CA THR A 20 21.51 -0.85 -4.16
C THR A 20 23.03 -0.74 -3.99
N ILE A 21 23.79 -0.63 -5.09
CA ILE A 21 25.24 -0.44 -5.05
C ILE A 21 25.60 0.90 -4.43
N ALA A 22 24.87 1.98 -4.74
CA ALA A 22 25.09 3.30 -4.15
C ALA A 22 24.84 3.28 -2.63
N CYS A 23 23.75 2.64 -2.18
CA CYS A 23 23.47 2.43 -0.76
C CYS A 23 24.61 1.64 -0.06
N PHE A 24 25.05 0.52 -0.66
CA PHE A 24 26.17 -0.26 -0.14
C PHE A 24 27.50 0.51 -0.11
N SER A 25 27.71 1.41 -1.05
CA SER A 25 28.93 2.25 -1.09
C SER A 25 28.94 3.30 0.01
N LEU A 26 27.78 3.86 0.37
CA LEU A 26 27.61 4.78 1.50
C LEU A 26 27.81 4.09 2.84
N MET A 27 27.45 2.80 2.96
CA MET A 27 27.61 2.01 4.18
C MET A 27 29.09 1.79 4.60
N ASN A 28 30.05 1.92 3.71
CA ASN A 28 31.46 1.72 4.03
C ASN A 28 32.14 2.93 4.71
N THR A 29 31.45 4.06 4.87
CA THR A 29 32.05 5.30 5.43
C THR A 29 31.49 5.67 6.81
N HIS A 30 30.40 5.04 7.26
CA HIS A 30 29.75 5.33 8.54
C HIS A 30 29.50 4.04 9.32
N ALA A 31 29.53 4.13 10.65
CA ALA A 31 29.05 3.05 11.49
C ALA A 31 27.52 3.00 11.38
N PHE A 32 26.99 1.89 10.88
CA PHE A 32 25.55 1.66 10.82
C PHE A 32 25.12 0.71 11.93
N GLU A 33 24.09 1.07 12.65
CA GLU A 33 23.47 0.26 13.68
C GLU A 33 22.17 -0.35 13.18
N PRO A 34 21.92 -1.63 13.41
CA PRO A 34 20.67 -2.25 13.03
C PRO A 34 19.51 -1.77 13.92
N PHE A 35 18.34 -1.64 13.31
CA PHE A 35 17.12 -1.33 14.04
C PHE A 35 15.93 -2.11 13.49
N ALA A 36 14.90 -2.25 14.32
CA ALA A 36 13.59 -2.77 13.92
C ALA A 36 12.48 -1.87 14.49
N ASN A 37 11.42 -1.69 13.74
CA ASN A 37 10.25 -0.91 14.15
C ASN A 37 8.97 -1.69 13.82
N ILE A 38 8.05 -1.77 14.78
CA ILE A 38 6.72 -2.35 14.60
C ILE A 38 5.70 -1.27 14.86
N SER A 39 4.83 -1.02 13.87
CA SER A 39 3.73 -0.07 14.00
C SER A 39 2.39 -0.80 13.89
N ILE A 40 1.43 -0.39 14.71
CA ILE A 40 0.04 -0.84 14.67
C ILE A 40 -0.83 0.39 14.52
N GLY A 41 -1.75 0.36 13.58
CA GLY A 41 -2.59 1.52 13.29
C GLY A 41 -3.79 1.18 12.44
N ALA A 42 -4.36 2.21 11.87
CA ALA A 42 -5.46 2.13 10.91
C ALA A 42 -5.00 2.60 9.54
N VAL A 43 -5.54 1.94 8.53
CA VAL A 43 -5.44 2.37 7.15
C VAL A 43 -6.72 3.11 6.77
N SER A 44 -6.61 4.17 5.98
CA SER A 44 -7.75 4.88 5.39
C SER A 44 -7.49 4.98 3.88
N PRO A 45 -8.16 4.15 3.08
CA PRO A 45 -8.01 4.19 1.62
C PRO A 45 -8.75 5.39 1.03
N ASP A 46 -8.32 5.79 -0.15
CA ASP A 46 -9.12 6.59 -1.07
C ASP A 46 -10.10 5.66 -1.81
N ASP A 47 -11.16 6.24 -2.41
CA ASP A 47 -12.03 5.48 -3.29
C ASP A 47 -11.25 4.96 -4.49
N LEU A 48 -11.55 3.75 -4.94
CA LEU A 48 -10.84 3.07 -5.99
C LEU A 48 -11.61 3.16 -7.31
N ASP A 49 -11.15 4.00 -8.22
CA ASP A 49 -11.65 4.02 -9.59
C ASP A 49 -11.06 2.86 -10.39
N ALA A 50 -11.91 2.17 -11.12
CA ALA A 50 -11.55 1.00 -11.88
C ALA A 50 -12.28 0.90 -13.21
N SER A 51 -11.66 0.23 -14.17
CA SER A 51 -12.31 -0.21 -15.40
C SER A 51 -12.78 -1.64 -15.25
N VAL A 52 -14.08 -1.85 -15.26
CA VAL A 52 -14.72 -3.15 -15.04
C VAL A 52 -15.08 -3.79 -16.38
N SER A 53 -14.58 -5.01 -16.61
CA SER A 53 -14.89 -5.82 -17.80
C SER A 53 -15.99 -6.85 -17.48
N GLY A 54 -16.58 -7.46 -18.53
CA GLY A 54 -17.62 -8.49 -18.37
C GLY A 54 -19.05 -8.04 -18.65
N PHE A 55 -19.28 -6.73 -18.86
CA PHE A 55 -20.59 -6.18 -19.21
C PHE A 55 -20.79 -5.99 -20.72
N GLY A 56 -20.08 -6.76 -21.54
CA GLY A 56 -20.13 -6.68 -23.01
C GLY A 56 -18.73 -6.52 -23.64
N ALA A 57 -18.65 -5.86 -24.79
CA ALA A 57 -17.39 -5.77 -25.55
C ALA A 57 -16.41 -4.68 -25.05
N ALA A 58 -16.86 -3.77 -24.20
CA ALA A 58 -16.06 -2.66 -23.67
C ALA A 58 -16.04 -2.68 -22.13
N ALA A 59 -14.89 -2.32 -21.55
CA ALA A 59 -14.80 -2.05 -20.12
C ALA A 59 -15.59 -0.78 -19.78
N VAL A 60 -16.23 -0.76 -18.63
CA VAL A 60 -17.02 0.38 -18.14
C VAL A 60 -16.39 0.92 -16.85
N PRO A 61 -16.45 2.26 -16.63
CA PRO A 61 -15.93 2.83 -15.39
C PRO A 61 -16.79 2.41 -14.21
N GLY A 62 -16.12 2.09 -13.12
CA GLY A 62 -16.72 1.77 -11.82
C GLY A 62 -15.87 2.37 -10.71
N THR A 63 -16.50 2.60 -9.56
CA THR A 63 -15.85 3.08 -8.33
C THR A 63 -16.17 2.11 -7.21
N PHE A 64 -15.16 1.70 -6.45
CA PHE A 64 -15.28 0.90 -5.24
C PHE A 64 -15.06 1.84 -4.06
N GLU A 65 -16.08 1.96 -3.21
CA GLU A 65 -15.97 2.67 -1.94
C GLU A 65 -15.32 1.74 -0.93
N LEU A 66 -14.14 2.15 -0.44
CA LEU A 66 -13.34 1.35 0.49
C LEU A 66 -13.35 1.99 1.87
N ASN A 67 -13.46 1.15 2.91
CA ASN A 67 -13.30 1.58 4.30
C ASN A 67 -12.08 0.89 4.93
N GLY A 68 -11.28 1.68 5.64
CA GLY A 68 -10.05 1.19 6.22
C GLY A 68 -10.26 0.45 7.53
N LYS A 69 -9.40 -0.53 7.78
CA LYS A 69 -9.31 -1.31 9.01
C LYS A 69 -7.92 -1.23 9.64
N GLU A 70 -7.60 -2.27 10.39
CA GLU A 70 -6.31 -2.38 11.06
C GLU A 70 -5.18 -2.61 10.07
N SER A 71 -4.02 -2.10 10.44
CA SER A 71 -2.76 -2.32 9.75
C SER A 71 -1.65 -2.62 10.75
N ILE A 72 -0.80 -3.57 10.37
CA ILE A 72 0.45 -3.87 11.09
C ILE A 72 1.59 -3.68 10.10
N LYS A 73 2.58 -2.87 10.49
CA LYS A 73 3.77 -2.56 9.70
C LYS A 73 5.03 -3.00 10.45
N LEU A 74 5.97 -3.59 9.73
CA LEU A 74 7.29 -3.96 10.21
C LEU A 74 8.34 -3.28 9.33
N GLU A 75 9.30 -2.61 9.95
CA GLU A 75 10.49 -2.04 9.30
C GLU A 75 11.74 -2.66 9.93
N ILE A 76 12.69 -3.05 9.11
CA ILE A 76 14.01 -3.54 9.54
C ILE A 76 15.05 -2.83 8.68
N GLY A 77 16.06 -2.26 9.33
CA GLY A 77 17.03 -1.48 8.60
C GLY A 77 18.32 -1.22 9.36
N LEU A 78 19.09 -0.34 8.79
CA LEU A 78 20.34 0.17 9.32
C LEU A 78 20.24 1.68 9.41
N LYS A 79 20.71 2.26 10.52
CA LYS A 79 20.73 3.72 10.76
C LYS A 79 22.15 4.14 11.12
N ASP A 80 22.62 5.26 10.59
CA ASP A 80 23.89 5.84 10.92
C ASP A 80 23.77 6.94 11.99
N ASP A 81 24.91 7.39 12.53
CA ASP A 81 24.99 8.46 13.54
C ASP A 81 24.41 9.80 13.06
N SER A 82 24.29 10.00 11.76
CA SER A 82 23.64 11.19 11.21
C SER A 82 22.12 11.11 11.25
N GLY A 83 21.55 9.94 11.55
CA GLY A 83 20.13 9.65 11.50
C GLY A 83 19.64 9.24 10.10
N LEU A 84 20.53 8.98 9.13
CA LEU A 84 20.16 8.40 7.85
C LEU A 84 19.83 6.92 8.06
N SER A 85 18.67 6.46 7.58
CA SER A 85 18.24 5.08 7.67
C SER A 85 17.93 4.50 6.30
N VAL A 86 18.20 3.21 6.14
CA VAL A 86 17.85 2.43 4.94
C VAL A 86 17.42 1.03 5.35
N GLY A 87 16.48 0.44 4.65
CA GLY A 87 16.01 -0.89 5.01
C GLY A 87 14.89 -1.41 4.14
N ILE A 88 14.18 -2.39 4.71
CA ILE A 88 13.01 -3.02 4.11
C ILE A 88 11.82 -2.85 5.04
N GLN A 89 10.68 -2.53 4.45
CA GLN A 89 9.40 -2.42 5.13
C GLN A 89 8.43 -3.42 4.54
N THR A 90 7.61 -4.02 5.39
CA THR A 90 6.43 -4.77 4.98
C THR A 90 5.24 -4.38 5.86
N ALA A 91 4.04 -4.57 5.36
CA ALA A 91 2.83 -4.35 6.14
C ALA A 91 1.75 -5.38 5.76
N TYR A 92 0.74 -5.47 6.60
CA TYR A 92 -0.52 -6.13 6.30
C TYR A 92 -1.63 -5.11 6.52
N ASN A 93 -2.24 -4.67 5.43
CA ASN A 93 -3.33 -3.70 5.45
C ASN A 93 -4.63 -4.40 5.06
N GLN A 94 -5.70 -4.15 5.79
CA GLN A 94 -7.03 -4.65 5.51
C GLN A 94 -7.99 -3.48 5.29
N MET A 95 -8.85 -3.60 4.27
CA MET A 95 -9.88 -2.63 3.91
C MET A 95 -11.16 -3.40 3.56
N ASP A 96 -12.33 -2.83 3.86
CA ASP A 96 -13.62 -3.37 3.44
C ASP A 96 -14.08 -2.69 2.17
N ILE A 97 -14.78 -3.43 1.33
CA ILE A 97 -15.58 -2.87 0.24
C ILE A 97 -16.96 -2.59 0.84
N GLU A 98 -17.36 -1.32 0.87
CA GLU A 98 -18.66 -0.89 1.40
C GLU A 98 -19.71 -0.76 0.31
N ASP A 99 -19.33 -0.23 -0.85
CA ASP A 99 -20.21 -0.11 -2.00
C ASP A 99 -19.42 -0.17 -3.32
N VAL A 100 -20.15 -0.44 -4.40
CA VAL A 100 -19.63 -0.43 -5.77
C VAL A 100 -20.62 0.29 -6.67
N SER A 101 -20.12 1.26 -7.41
CA SER A 101 -20.88 1.94 -8.45
C SER A 101 -20.34 1.64 -9.84
N ILE A 102 -21.22 1.57 -10.84
CA ILE A 102 -20.87 1.40 -12.25
C ILE A 102 -21.58 2.49 -13.03
N LEU A 103 -20.82 3.24 -13.83
CA LEU A 103 -21.34 4.40 -14.58
C LEU A 103 -22.03 5.43 -13.64
N GLY A 104 -21.54 5.58 -12.40
CA GLY A 104 -22.11 6.48 -11.41
C GLY A 104 -23.46 6.01 -10.80
N ASN A 105 -23.84 4.75 -10.99
CA ASN A 105 -25.01 4.15 -10.37
C ASN A 105 -24.62 3.00 -9.46
N PRO A 106 -25.28 2.81 -8.30
CA PRO A 106 -25.08 1.62 -7.48
C PRO A 106 -25.16 0.34 -8.33
N ILE A 107 -24.26 -0.60 -8.10
CA ILE A 107 -24.09 -1.79 -8.95
C ILE A 107 -25.38 -2.58 -9.15
N GLY A 108 -26.22 -2.71 -8.12
CA GLY A 108 -27.50 -3.40 -8.21
C GLY A 108 -28.45 -2.74 -9.22
N LEU A 109 -28.48 -1.40 -9.29
CA LEU A 109 -29.27 -0.65 -10.28
C LEU A 109 -28.69 -0.77 -11.70
N ALA A 110 -27.36 -0.73 -11.81
CA ALA A 110 -26.69 -0.94 -13.08
C ALA A 110 -26.98 -2.32 -13.66
N LEU A 111 -26.88 -3.39 -12.86
CA LEU A 111 -27.22 -4.76 -13.25
C LEU A 111 -28.70 -4.94 -13.57
N ALA A 112 -29.60 -4.27 -12.85
CA ALA A 112 -31.03 -4.30 -13.12
C ALA A 112 -31.36 -3.67 -14.48
N SER A 113 -30.70 -2.57 -14.85
CA SER A 113 -30.87 -1.93 -16.15
C SER A 113 -30.46 -2.83 -17.33
N LEU A 114 -29.54 -3.78 -17.08
CA LEU A 114 -29.08 -4.78 -18.03
C LEU A 114 -29.93 -6.09 -17.98
N GLY A 115 -30.95 -6.15 -17.12
CA GLY A 115 -31.78 -7.34 -16.92
C GLY A 115 -31.04 -8.47 -16.16
N ALA A 116 -29.89 -8.18 -15.54
CA ALA A 116 -29.07 -9.16 -14.82
C ALA A 116 -29.39 -9.21 -13.33
N TRP A 117 -30.21 -8.29 -12.80
CA TRP A 117 -30.61 -8.22 -11.40
C TRP A 117 -32.07 -7.76 -11.24
N ASN A 118 -32.73 -8.21 -10.15
CA ASN A 118 -34.05 -7.73 -9.79
C ASN A 118 -33.95 -6.48 -8.89
N PRO A 119 -34.40 -5.29 -9.34
CA PRO A 119 -34.24 -4.06 -8.57
C PRO A 119 -35.04 -4.03 -7.25
N ALA A 120 -35.94 -4.98 -7.03
CA ALA A 120 -36.67 -5.11 -5.77
C ALA A 120 -35.88 -5.88 -4.70
N VAL A 121 -34.72 -6.45 -5.05
CA VAL A 121 -33.82 -7.20 -4.13
C VAL A 121 -32.60 -6.30 -3.87
N PRO A 122 -32.27 -5.98 -2.60
CA PRO A 122 -31.03 -5.28 -2.28
C PRO A 122 -29.82 -6.08 -2.80
N PHE A 123 -28.85 -5.40 -3.38
CA PHE A 123 -27.58 -5.98 -3.82
C PHE A 123 -26.56 -5.85 -2.70
N ASP A 124 -25.98 -6.98 -2.27
CA ASP A 124 -24.89 -6.99 -1.28
C ASP A 124 -23.53 -6.81 -2.00
N ALA A 125 -23.00 -5.59 -1.95
CA ALA A 125 -21.73 -5.20 -2.55
C ALA A 125 -20.54 -5.30 -1.58
N SER A 126 -20.60 -6.17 -0.60
CA SER A 126 -19.56 -6.31 0.43
C SER A 126 -18.33 -7.08 -0.06
N GLY A 127 -17.23 -6.94 0.66
CA GLY A 127 -16.00 -7.66 0.41
C GLY A 127 -14.83 -7.10 1.20
N GLU A 128 -13.65 -7.65 0.96
CA GLU A 128 -12.41 -7.22 1.61
C GLU A 128 -11.29 -7.08 0.58
N VAL A 129 -10.41 -6.11 0.81
CA VAL A 129 -9.17 -5.90 0.06
C VAL A 129 -8.01 -5.97 1.04
N TYR A 130 -7.01 -6.77 0.71
CA TYR A 130 -5.77 -6.90 1.47
C TYR A 130 -4.60 -6.40 0.65
N THR A 131 -3.69 -5.65 1.28
CA THR A 131 -2.41 -5.30 0.63
C THR A 131 -1.25 -5.74 1.50
N ILE A 132 -0.25 -6.37 0.86
CA ILE A 132 0.97 -6.83 1.49
C ILE A 132 2.15 -6.24 0.73
N PRO A 133 2.62 -5.04 1.11
CA PRO A 133 3.78 -4.40 0.52
C PRO A 133 5.09 -5.04 0.96
N VAL A 134 6.08 -5.04 0.06
CA VAL A 134 7.49 -5.25 0.34
C VAL A 134 8.25 -4.10 -0.31
N LEU A 135 8.65 -3.13 0.52
CA LEU A 135 9.24 -1.87 0.06
C LEU A 135 10.66 -1.71 0.58
N ALA A 136 11.54 -1.21 -0.27
CA ALA A 136 12.81 -0.64 0.18
C ALA A 136 12.58 0.80 0.60
N PHE A 137 13.13 1.22 1.74
CA PHE A 137 12.97 2.58 2.23
C PHE A 137 14.31 3.28 2.47
N VAL A 138 14.25 4.60 2.43
CA VAL A 138 15.27 5.52 2.91
C VAL A 138 14.59 6.54 3.82
N GLY A 139 15.21 6.81 4.97
CA GLY A 139 14.67 7.74 5.96
C GLY A 139 15.74 8.66 6.51
N LYS A 140 15.28 9.70 7.19
CA LYS A 140 16.12 10.67 7.89
C LYS A 140 15.46 11.05 9.21
N GLU A 141 16.13 10.69 10.29
CA GLU A 141 15.79 11.14 11.62
C GLU A 141 16.38 12.54 11.87
N ILE A 142 15.53 13.44 12.33
CA ILE A 142 15.88 14.83 12.63
C ILE A 142 15.62 15.06 14.12
N PRO A 143 16.66 15.19 14.97
CA PRO A 143 16.47 15.41 16.39
C PRO A 143 15.87 16.80 16.66
N ILE A 144 14.80 16.83 17.48
CA ILE A 144 14.20 18.06 18.03
C ILE A 144 14.79 18.36 19.41
N SER A 145 15.03 17.29 20.19
CA SER A 145 15.64 17.32 21.49
C SER A 145 16.42 16.03 21.76
N ASP A 146 17.02 15.87 22.93
CA ASP A 146 17.74 14.65 23.31
C ASP A 146 16.84 13.39 23.35
N LEU A 147 15.53 13.56 23.45
CA LEU A 147 14.57 12.44 23.54
C LEU A 147 13.52 12.41 22.42
N LEU A 148 13.45 13.44 21.61
CA LEU A 148 12.39 13.59 20.60
C LEU A 148 12.97 13.87 19.23
N SER A 149 12.55 13.10 18.23
CA SER A 149 12.93 13.27 16.84
C SER A 149 11.73 13.20 15.89
N ILE A 150 11.90 13.79 14.70
CA ILE A 150 11.02 13.59 13.55
C ILE A 150 11.71 12.62 12.60
N ASP A 151 11.00 11.61 12.16
CA ASP A 151 11.44 10.70 11.11
C ASP A 151 10.72 11.05 9.79
N LEU A 152 11.51 11.28 8.74
CA LEU A 152 11.00 11.51 7.38
C LEU A 152 11.50 10.39 6.48
N GLY A 153 10.62 9.82 5.65
CA GLY A 153 11.04 8.72 4.80
C GLY A 153 10.27 8.61 3.50
N PHE A 154 10.90 7.90 2.58
CA PHE A 154 10.31 7.45 1.33
C PHE A 154 10.56 5.97 1.16
N ALA A 155 9.57 5.25 0.62
CA ALA A 155 9.70 3.84 0.30
C ALA A 155 9.15 3.55 -1.09
N ALA A 156 9.68 2.50 -1.72
CA ALA A 156 9.21 2.04 -3.02
C ALA A 156 9.41 0.53 -3.13
N GLY A 157 8.49 -0.14 -3.80
CA GLY A 157 8.59 -1.58 -4.03
C GLY A 157 7.35 -2.18 -4.64
N TYR A 158 7.12 -3.44 -4.32
CA TYR A 158 5.98 -4.21 -4.81
C TYR A 158 5.00 -4.52 -3.70
N THR A 159 3.72 -4.48 -4.06
CA THR A 159 2.62 -4.81 -3.19
C THR A 159 1.76 -5.87 -3.83
N THR A 160 1.55 -6.97 -3.13
CA THR A 160 0.53 -7.94 -3.48
C THR A 160 -0.81 -7.41 -3.01
N VAL A 161 -1.78 -7.38 -3.90
CA VAL A 161 -3.15 -6.94 -3.62
C VAL A 161 -4.07 -8.12 -3.83
N GLU A 162 -4.91 -8.44 -2.85
CA GLU A 162 -5.90 -9.50 -2.91
C GLU A 162 -7.29 -8.94 -2.62
N ALA A 163 -8.21 -9.09 -3.57
CA ALA A 163 -9.61 -8.73 -3.40
C ALA A 163 -10.45 -10.00 -3.17
N ARG A 164 -11.26 -9.98 -2.14
CA ARG A 164 -12.18 -11.05 -1.74
C ARG A 164 -13.61 -10.50 -1.70
N PRO A 165 -14.27 -10.36 -2.86
CA PRO A 165 -15.68 -9.98 -2.90
C PRO A 165 -16.51 -11.00 -2.11
N ALA A 166 -17.54 -10.51 -1.41
CA ALA A 166 -18.49 -11.32 -0.67
C ALA A 166 -19.92 -11.02 -1.15
N GLY A 167 -20.91 -11.68 -0.56
CA GLY A 167 -22.30 -11.49 -0.93
C GLY A 167 -22.57 -11.69 -2.42
N ASP A 168 -23.37 -10.80 -3.00
CA ASP A 168 -23.71 -10.83 -4.43
C ASP A 168 -22.53 -10.37 -5.30
N LEU A 169 -21.62 -9.58 -4.74
CA LEU A 169 -20.44 -9.08 -5.43
C LEU A 169 -19.51 -10.23 -5.86
N ALA A 170 -19.44 -11.31 -5.05
CA ALA A 170 -18.65 -12.51 -5.37
C ALA A 170 -19.10 -13.20 -6.66
N GLY A 171 -20.40 -13.11 -6.98
CA GLY A 171 -20.97 -13.66 -8.22
C GLY A 171 -20.63 -12.83 -9.46
N VAL A 172 -20.26 -11.55 -9.27
CA VAL A 172 -19.98 -10.62 -10.37
C VAL A 172 -18.49 -10.55 -10.68
N PHE A 173 -17.64 -10.40 -9.65
CA PHE A 173 -16.20 -10.13 -9.86
C PHE A 173 -15.30 -11.33 -9.58
N GLY A 174 -15.73 -12.28 -8.77
CA GLY A 174 -14.87 -13.37 -8.30
C GLY A 174 -13.74 -12.87 -7.41
N GLN A 175 -12.93 -13.78 -6.89
CA GLN A 175 -11.70 -13.44 -6.18
C GLN A 175 -10.61 -13.05 -7.17
N GLY A 176 -9.83 -12.01 -6.82
CA GLY A 176 -8.70 -11.54 -7.63
C GLY A 176 -7.47 -11.29 -6.78
N ASN A 177 -6.31 -11.58 -7.34
CA ASN A 177 -5.04 -11.18 -6.79
C ASN A 177 -4.17 -10.57 -7.89
N GLY A 178 -3.41 -9.56 -7.55
CA GLY A 178 -2.51 -8.88 -8.46
C GLY A 178 -1.30 -8.33 -7.71
N ASN A 179 -0.36 -7.84 -8.48
CA ASN A 179 0.79 -7.12 -7.95
C ASN A 179 0.79 -5.70 -8.50
N SER A 180 1.17 -4.77 -7.66
CA SER A 180 1.24 -3.35 -7.96
C SER A 180 2.60 -2.80 -7.55
N TRP A 181 3.04 -1.72 -8.21
CA TRP A 181 4.10 -0.88 -7.68
C TRP A 181 3.51 0.04 -6.62
N GLU A 182 4.26 0.20 -5.52
CA GLU A 182 3.90 1.12 -4.46
C GLU A 182 5.00 2.14 -4.23
N LEU A 183 4.60 3.40 -4.11
CA LEU A 183 5.41 4.50 -3.61
C LEU A 183 4.79 4.99 -2.31
N GLN A 184 5.63 5.23 -1.29
CA GLN A 184 5.18 5.70 0.01
C GLN A 184 6.01 6.87 0.47
N ALA A 185 5.34 7.89 1.04
CA ALA A 185 5.97 8.95 1.82
C ALA A 185 5.56 8.78 3.29
N LYS A 186 6.51 8.95 4.21
CA LYS A 186 6.33 8.74 5.66
C LYS A 186 6.81 9.96 6.44
N ILE A 187 6.09 10.27 7.51
CA ILE A 187 6.52 11.14 8.60
C ILE A 187 6.20 10.45 9.93
N GLY A 188 7.15 10.47 10.86
CA GLY A 188 7.01 9.94 12.20
C GLY A 188 7.44 10.96 13.25
N LEU A 189 6.99 10.73 14.46
CA LEU A 189 7.46 11.41 15.66
C LEU A 189 7.90 10.34 16.66
N ASP A 190 9.17 10.28 16.98
CA ASP A 190 9.77 9.27 17.85
C ASP A 190 10.22 9.85 19.17
N TYR A 191 9.84 9.20 20.26
CA TYR A 191 10.28 9.50 21.62
C TYR A 191 11.19 8.39 22.14
N GLN A 192 12.45 8.73 22.41
CA GLN A 192 13.44 7.81 22.95
C GLN A 192 13.17 7.52 24.42
N VAL A 193 12.74 6.31 24.74
CA VAL A 193 12.46 5.87 26.11
C VAL A 193 13.75 5.40 26.82
N SER A 194 14.65 4.80 26.03
CA SER A 194 15.98 4.38 26.47
C SER A 194 16.93 4.28 25.27
N GLU A 195 18.20 4.00 25.48
CA GLU A 195 19.14 3.79 24.37
C GLU A 195 18.68 2.74 23.36
N LYS A 196 17.88 1.76 23.80
CA LYS A 196 17.43 0.63 22.97
C LYS A 196 15.99 0.75 22.48
N TYR A 197 15.14 1.53 23.11
CA TYR A 197 13.70 1.55 22.82
C TYR A 197 13.20 2.96 22.54
N SER A 198 12.40 3.08 21.51
CA SER A 198 11.62 4.27 21.21
C SER A 198 10.13 3.95 21.09
N LEU A 199 9.29 4.96 21.31
CA LEU A 199 7.87 4.95 21.03
C LEU A 199 7.58 6.02 20.00
N GLY A 200 6.78 5.70 19.00
CA GLY A 200 6.51 6.64 17.92
C GLY A 200 5.05 6.76 17.55
N LEU A 201 4.78 7.79 16.78
CA LEU A 201 3.55 7.98 16.02
C LEU A 201 3.93 8.10 14.55
N ASP A 202 3.37 7.25 13.72
CA ASP A 202 3.66 7.19 12.30
C ASP A 202 2.45 7.63 11.47
N TYR A 203 2.71 8.40 10.45
CA TYR A 203 1.80 8.66 9.36
C TYR A 203 2.50 8.34 8.04
N SER A 204 1.82 7.67 7.14
CA SER A 204 2.31 7.52 5.77
C SER A 204 1.16 7.58 4.76
N TYR A 205 1.50 8.03 3.57
CA TYR A 205 0.65 7.97 2.39
C TYR A 205 1.31 7.06 1.36
N SER A 206 0.55 6.08 0.91
CA SER A 206 0.95 5.12 -0.11
C SER A 206 0.12 5.32 -1.37
N TRP A 207 0.78 5.19 -2.51
CA TRP A 207 0.18 5.22 -3.82
C TRP A 207 0.57 3.96 -4.59
N LEU A 208 -0.43 3.17 -4.98
CA LEU A 208 -0.30 1.92 -5.72
C LEU A 208 -0.75 2.14 -7.16
N THR A 209 0.03 1.66 -8.11
CA THR A 209 -0.26 1.79 -9.54
C THR A 209 -1.06 0.60 -10.04
N GLY A 210 -2.28 0.85 -10.50
CA GLY A 210 -3.08 -0.04 -11.32
C GLY A 210 -3.22 -1.50 -10.86
N PRO A 211 -3.61 -1.79 -9.59
CA PRO A 211 -3.83 -3.16 -9.19
C PRO A 211 -4.96 -3.81 -10.00
N GLU A 212 -4.77 -5.07 -10.40
CA GLU A 212 -5.78 -5.84 -11.12
C GLU A 212 -6.55 -6.75 -10.15
N PHE A 213 -7.89 -6.72 -10.22
CA PHE A 213 -8.77 -7.53 -9.38
C PHE A 213 -9.72 -8.33 -10.27
N GLY A 214 -9.32 -9.51 -10.67
CA GLY A 214 -10.16 -10.37 -11.50
C GLY A 214 -10.58 -9.68 -12.80
N GLN A 215 -11.81 -9.18 -12.86
CA GLN A 215 -12.36 -8.48 -14.04
C GLN A 215 -12.25 -6.95 -13.94
N ALA A 216 -11.79 -6.42 -12.82
CA ALA A 216 -11.58 -5.00 -12.60
C ALA A 216 -10.07 -4.67 -12.68
N ILE A 217 -9.74 -3.62 -13.41
CA ILE A 217 -8.40 -3.03 -13.47
C ILE A 217 -8.52 -1.66 -12.84
N ALA A 218 -7.96 -1.50 -11.64
CA ALA A 218 -7.93 -0.22 -10.97
C ALA A 218 -6.99 0.76 -11.70
N GLU A 219 -7.31 2.05 -11.65
CA GLU A 219 -6.41 3.07 -12.18
C GLU A 219 -5.25 3.25 -11.21
N ASP A 220 -5.53 3.66 -9.99
CA ASP A 220 -4.57 3.83 -8.90
C ASP A 220 -5.30 3.58 -7.57
N LEU A 221 -4.55 3.21 -6.52
CA LEU A 221 -5.09 3.10 -5.17
C LEU A 221 -4.21 3.91 -4.21
N GLY A 222 -4.76 4.99 -3.65
CA GLY A 222 -4.17 5.73 -2.56
C GLY A 222 -4.64 5.21 -1.21
N HIS A 223 -3.77 5.21 -0.20
CA HIS A 223 -4.20 5.00 1.17
C HIS A 223 -3.29 5.70 2.17
N HIS A 224 -3.90 6.15 3.25
CA HIS A 224 -3.24 6.73 4.41
C HIS A 224 -3.07 5.66 5.49
N PHE A 225 -1.97 5.70 6.21
CA PHE A 225 -1.77 4.94 7.45
C PHE A 225 -1.51 5.92 8.58
N ILE A 226 -2.12 5.68 9.73
CA ILE A 226 -1.81 6.35 10.98
C ILE A 226 -1.69 5.30 12.09
N GLY A 227 -0.61 5.31 12.86
CA GLY A 227 -0.38 4.29 13.87
C GLY A 227 0.60 4.72 14.94
N ALA A 228 0.69 3.88 15.97
CA ALA A 228 1.71 3.95 17.01
C ALA A 228 2.78 2.90 16.75
N SER A 229 4.03 3.21 17.06
CA SER A 229 5.17 2.35 16.82
C SER A 229 6.01 2.11 18.07
N ILE A 230 6.70 0.99 18.05
CA ILE A 230 7.75 0.63 19.00
C ILE A 230 9.01 0.33 18.19
N GLY A 231 10.05 1.11 18.44
CA GLY A 231 11.37 0.92 17.85
C GLY A 231 12.33 0.19 18.78
N LEU A 232 13.22 -0.60 18.20
CA LEU A 232 14.30 -1.30 18.85
C LEU A 232 15.62 -1.01 18.12
N ASN A 233 16.59 -0.43 18.81
CA ASN A 233 17.97 -0.23 18.34
C ASN A 233 18.88 -1.33 18.94
N PHE A 234 19.78 -1.90 18.13
CA PHE A 234 20.64 -3.02 18.53
C PHE A 234 22.09 -2.59 18.75
#